data_3ec0e21d5be3d0351dd623a7bf68a388
#
_entry.id   3ec0e21d5be3d0351dd623a7bf68a388
#
_cell.length_a   1.000
_cell.length_b   1.000
_cell.length_c   1.000
_cell.angle_alpha   90.00
_cell.angle_beta   90.00
_cell.angle_gamma   90.00
#
_symmetry.space_group_name_H-M   'P 1'
#
loop_
_entity.id
_entity.type
_entity.pdbx_description
1 polymer ?
#
loop_
_entity_poly.entity_id
_entity_poly.type
_entity_poly.pdbx_seq_one_letter_code
_entity_poly.pdbx_strand_id
1 'polypeptide(L)'
;MKVLHVITGLGVGGAELQLRSILQHTRHESDVVTLYNPGPVAEMISGDGGRVRDLGMIRNTELPALGRLTRLIRAGGYHVVHAHLYRSCIYGRLAARLAGTPVVVTTEHSIGETHLERRKMTLGVRALYLGTDLCSDATIAVSHAVSQRLIRWGVAARKIEIIPNGLDFTRVAFDMCARIRIREEFGLPQDAYVIGVLGRLDPIKRFDLVIKAAAPLLDDQHRLLIVGDGQIRPDLEAEAAQAGVTDLVTFAGERHDVAAMLSSLDLFIAASDQETFGLSVLEALANGIPALYTTCPALDGIETDRARQVPGTLNGLRQEIAAEMAGGRRPREGVPAIREQYGIEAVTRRIDDLYERLMARRSRTRQHGPQQNRPSAIGGNR
;
A
#
# COMPACT_ATOMS: atom_id res chain seq x y z
N MET A 1 -8.66 3.29 -22.52
CA MET A 1 -7.36 3.97 -22.81
C MET A 1 -6.25 2.96 -22.59
N LYS A 2 -5.02 3.29 -23.02
CA LYS A 2 -3.84 2.47 -22.73
C LYS A 2 -3.03 3.13 -21.63
N VAL A 3 -2.80 2.41 -20.52
CA VAL A 3 -2.15 2.88 -19.30
C VAL A 3 -0.84 2.14 -19.10
N LEU A 4 0.23 2.84 -18.74
CA LEU A 4 1.45 2.23 -18.26
C LEU A 4 1.61 2.50 -16.77
N HIS A 5 1.67 1.44 -15.97
CA HIS A 5 2.07 1.53 -14.57
C HIS A 5 3.58 1.39 -14.45
N VAL A 6 4.22 2.34 -13.77
CA VAL A 6 5.67 2.33 -13.49
C VAL A 6 5.86 2.15 -12.01
N ILE A 7 6.52 1.08 -11.60
CA ILE A 7 6.77 0.77 -10.19
C ILE A 7 8.25 0.47 -9.94
N THR A 8 8.74 0.76 -8.74
CA THR A 8 10.16 0.59 -8.41
C THR A 8 10.59 -0.87 -8.51
N GLY A 9 9.82 -1.78 -7.95
CA GLY A 9 9.97 -3.23 -7.99
C GLY A 9 8.64 -3.89 -7.66
N LEU A 10 8.54 -5.22 -7.79
CA LEU A 10 7.35 -6.02 -7.50
C LEU A 10 7.67 -7.13 -6.48
N GLY A 11 8.38 -6.75 -5.40
CA GLY A 11 8.48 -7.58 -4.21
C GLY A 11 7.11 -7.78 -3.53
N VAL A 12 7.06 -8.49 -2.42
CA VAL A 12 5.83 -8.64 -1.66
C VAL A 12 5.67 -7.46 -0.71
N GLY A 13 4.72 -6.60 -1.01
CA GLY A 13 4.38 -5.42 -0.21
C GLY A 13 2.99 -4.88 -0.54
N GLY A 14 2.48 -4.00 0.34
CA GLY A 14 1.11 -3.47 0.19
C GLY A 14 0.89 -2.68 -1.11
N ALA A 15 1.87 -1.91 -1.58
CA ALA A 15 1.76 -1.13 -2.81
C ALA A 15 1.76 -2.02 -4.06
N GLU A 16 2.58 -3.08 -4.06
CA GLU A 16 2.73 -4.03 -5.14
C GLU A 16 1.47 -4.90 -5.29
N LEU A 17 0.94 -5.42 -4.18
CA LEU A 17 -0.32 -6.17 -4.16
C LEU A 17 -1.51 -5.29 -4.51
N GLN A 18 -1.50 -4.02 -4.08
CA GLN A 18 -2.49 -3.03 -4.47
C GLN A 18 -2.50 -2.80 -5.99
N LEU A 19 -1.30 -2.66 -6.61
CA LEU A 19 -1.20 -2.54 -8.06
C LEU A 19 -1.80 -3.76 -8.78
N ARG A 20 -1.45 -4.99 -8.34
CA ARG A 20 -2.04 -6.22 -8.88
C ARG A 20 -3.57 -6.20 -8.81
N SER A 21 -4.12 -5.81 -7.66
CA SER A 21 -5.58 -5.73 -7.48
C SER A 21 -6.22 -4.69 -8.38
N ILE A 22 -5.61 -3.53 -8.58
CA ILE A 22 -6.07 -2.51 -9.54
C ILE A 22 -6.09 -3.06 -10.96
N LEU A 23 -5.03 -3.77 -11.40
CA LEU A 23 -4.92 -4.33 -12.75
C LEU A 23 -6.02 -5.35 -13.06
N GLN A 24 -6.52 -6.08 -12.06
CA GLN A 24 -7.60 -7.06 -12.22
C GLN A 24 -8.99 -6.42 -12.35
N HIS A 25 -9.16 -5.15 -11.91
CA HIS A 25 -10.46 -4.48 -11.85
C HIS A 25 -10.56 -3.23 -12.73
N THR A 26 -9.45 -2.77 -13.32
CA THR A 26 -9.48 -1.61 -14.22
C THR A 26 -10.15 -1.95 -15.56
N ARG A 27 -10.90 -0.97 -16.08
CA ARG A 27 -11.52 -1.05 -17.42
C ARG A 27 -10.55 -0.64 -18.55
N HIS A 28 -9.31 -0.33 -18.22
CA HIS A 28 -8.32 0.14 -19.18
C HIS A 28 -7.27 -0.94 -19.51
N GLU A 29 -6.80 -0.96 -20.75
CA GLU A 29 -5.65 -1.78 -21.13
C GLU A 29 -4.43 -1.30 -20.40
N SER A 30 -3.83 -2.16 -19.56
CA SER A 30 -2.75 -1.77 -18.64
C SER A 30 -1.53 -2.66 -18.83
N ASP A 31 -0.37 -2.02 -18.95
CA ASP A 31 0.95 -2.66 -18.91
C ASP A 31 1.70 -2.21 -17.66
N VAL A 32 2.64 -3.02 -17.19
CA VAL A 32 3.49 -2.69 -16.03
C VAL A 32 4.96 -2.68 -16.45
N VAL A 33 5.72 -1.73 -15.93
CA VAL A 33 7.18 -1.73 -16.00
C VAL A 33 7.77 -1.56 -14.60
N THR A 34 8.66 -2.47 -14.21
CA THR A 34 9.50 -2.32 -13.03
C THR A 34 10.78 -1.57 -13.40
N LEU A 35 11.28 -0.75 -12.51
CA LEU A 35 12.60 -0.15 -12.70
C LEU A 35 13.70 -1.18 -12.47
N TYR A 36 13.54 -2.03 -11.46
CA TYR A 36 14.40 -3.17 -11.13
C TYR A 36 13.62 -4.19 -10.29
N ASN A 37 14.16 -5.39 -10.10
CA ASN A 37 13.61 -6.43 -9.24
C ASN A 37 12.12 -6.71 -9.52
N PRO A 38 11.79 -7.42 -10.60
CA PRO A 38 10.40 -7.76 -10.89
C PRO A 38 9.72 -8.53 -9.76
N GLY A 39 10.44 -9.43 -9.06
CA GLY A 39 9.95 -10.11 -7.87
C GLY A 39 8.72 -10.99 -8.05
N PRO A 40 8.21 -11.61 -6.96
CA PRO A 40 7.10 -12.58 -7.03
C PRO A 40 5.78 -11.99 -7.53
N VAL A 41 5.50 -10.72 -7.24
CA VAL A 41 4.23 -10.11 -7.66
C VAL A 41 4.18 -9.92 -9.19
N ALA A 42 5.34 -9.81 -9.88
CA ALA A 42 5.37 -9.81 -11.33
C ALA A 42 4.90 -11.14 -11.94
N GLU A 43 5.28 -12.27 -11.31
CA GLU A 43 4.81 -13.59 -11.72
C GLU A 43 3.29 -13.72 -11.50
N MET A 44 2.79 -13.22 -10.37
CA MET A 44 1.36 -13.21 -10.07
C MET A 44 0.58 -12.37 -11.12
N ILE A 45 1.06 -11.16 -11.45
CA ILE A 45 0.44 -10.30 -12.48
C ILE A 45 0.47 -10.99 -13.84
N SER A 46 1.57 -11.65 -14.20
CA SER A 46 1.70 -12.39 -15.46
C SER A 46 0.76 -13.60 -15.50
N GLY A 47 0.61 -14.31 -14.39
CA GLY A 47 -0.35 -15.40 -14.23
C GLY A 47 -1.81 -14.95 -14.35
N ASP A 48 -2.12 -13.71 -13.96
CA ASP A 48 -3.43 -13.08 -14.16
C ASP A 48 -3.63 -12.57 -15.61
N GLY A 49 -2.67 -12.77 -16.52
CA GLY A 49 -2.71 -12.32 -17.92
C GLY A 49 -2.19 -10.89 -18.15
N GLY A 50 -1.64 -10.25 -17.13
CA GLY A 50 -1.03 -8.93 -17.23
C GLY A 50 0.36 -8.97 -17.89
N ARG A 51 0.77 -7.87 -18.51
CA ARG A 51 2.10 -7.73 -19.14
C ARG A 51 3.04 -6.96 -18.22
N VAL A 52 4.11 -7.62 -17.77
CA VAL A 52 5.16 -7.00 -16.94
C VAL A 52 6.47 -6.98 -17.73
N ARG A 53 7.16 -5.84 -17.71
CA ARG A 53 8.50 -5.67 -18.28
C ARG A 53 9.45 -5.15 -17.21
N ASP A 54 10.67 -5.66 -17.17
CA ASP A 54 11.73 -5.12 -16.34
C ASP A 54 12.60 -4.14 -17.15
N LEU A 55 12.83 -2.95 -16.59
CA LEU A 55 13.73 -1.95 -17.19
C LEU A 55 15.21 -2.30 -16.97
N GLY A 56 15.50 -3.17 -16.00
CA GLY A 56 16.84 -3.64 -15.70
C GLY A 56 17.76 -2.55 -15.16
N MET A 57 17.29 -1.70 -14.23
CA MET A 57 18.16 -0.73 -13.54
C MET A 57 19.07 -1.45 -12.56
N ILE A 58 20.37 -1.14 -12.65
CA ILE A 58 21.40 -1.75 -11.80
C ILE A 58 21.74 -0.83 -10.61
N ARG A 59 21.60 0.49 -10.77
CA ARG A 59 21.96 1.48 -9.76
C ARG A 59 20.77 2.36 -9.36
N ASN A 60 20.84 2.90 -8.16
CA ASN A 60 19.80 3.80 -7.65
C ASN A 60 19.60 5.08 -8.47
N THR A 61 20.66 5.55 -9.12
CA THR A 61 20.66 6.70 -10.04
C THR A 61 21.33 6.26 -11.34
N GLU A 62 20.52 6.11 -12.39
CA GLU A 62 20.98 5.64 -13.69
C GLU A 62 20.31 6.46 -14.79
N LEU A 63 21.00 7.50 -15.27
CA LEU A 63 20.47 8.36 -16.35
C LEU A 63 20.10 7.61 -17.63
N PRO A 64 20.87 6.60 -18.11
CA PRO A 64 20.46 5.81 -19.26
C PRO A 64 19.10 5.11 -19.12
N ALA A 65 18.68 4.75 -17.88
CA ALA A 65 17.38 4.16 -17.62
C ALA A 65 16.23 5.13 -17.96
N LEU A 66 16.41 6.43 -17.74
CA LEU A 66 15.43 7.44 -18.17
C LEU A 66 15.21 7.40 -19.69
N GLY A 67 16.30 7.29 -20.48
CA GLY A 67 16.21 7.16 -21.95
C GLY A 67 15.55 5.85 -22.38
N ARG A 68 15.83 4.73 -21.70
CA ARG A 68 15.17 3.43 -21.97
C ARG A 68 13.67 3.51 -21.69
N LEU A 69 13.29 4.06 -20.52
CA LEU A 69 11.88 4.24 -20.12
C LEU A 69 11.16 5.19 -21.08
N THR A 70 11.77 6.31 -21.46
CA THR A 70 11.19 7.25 -22.45
C THR A 70 10.90 6.57 -23.78
N ARG A 71 11.84 5.77 -24.30
CA ARG A 71 11.65 5.03 -25.55
C ARG A 71 10.54 3.99 -25.44
N LEU A 72 10.47 3.25 -24.31
CA LEU A 72 9.42 2.28 -24.03
C LEU A 72 8.04 2.95 -24.03
N ILE A 73 7.90 4.07 -23.31
CA ILE A 73 6.65 4.82 -23.21
C ILE A 73 6.21 5.31 -24.61
N ARG A 74 7.14 5.91 -25.36
CA ARG A 74 6.85 6.44 -26.70
C ARG A 74 6.44 5.34 -27.68
N ALA A 75 7.17 4.22 -27.69
CA ALA A 75 6.86 3.07 -28.54
C ALA A 75 5.52 2.41 -28.19
N GLY A 76 5.13 2.45 -26.91
CA GLY A 76 3.88 1.87 -26.43
C GLY A 76 2.63 2.69 -26.71
N GLY A 77 2.77 3.99 -27.02
CA GLY A 77 1.63 4.88 -27.32
C GLY A 77 0.66 5.07 -26.14
N TYR A 78 1.17 5.12 -24.92
CA TYR A 78 0.35 5.21 -23.73
C TYR A 78 -0.33 6.57 -23.58
N HIS A 79 -1.62 6.55 -23.22
CA HIS A 79 -2.42 7.73 -22.93
C HIS A 79 -2.16 8.26 -21.53
N VAL A 80 -1.92 7.32 -20.60
CA VAL A 80 -1.64 7.62 -19.19
C VAL A 80 -0.37 6.88 -18.77
N VAL A 81 0.49 7.57 -18.03
CA VAL A 81 1.56 6.94 -17.24
C VAL A 81 1.24 7.16 -15.76
N HIS A 82 1.11 6.07 -15.02
CA HIS A 82 0.85 6.08 -13.58
C HIS A 82 2.04 5.49 -12.82
N ALA A 83 2.76 6.32 -12.08
CA ALA A 83 3.94 5.90 -11.33
C ALA A 83 3.61 5.68 -9.86
N HIS A 84 4.15 4.59 -9.30
CA HIS A 84 3.97 4.17 -7.91
C HIS A 84 5.30 4.11 -7.19
N LEU A 85 5.38 4.61 -5.96
CA LEU A 85 6.56 4.68 -5.15
C LEU A 85 7.56 5.77 -5.62
N TYR A 86 8.36 6.28 -4.69
CA TYR A 86 9.20 7.48 -4.86
C TYR A 86 10.08 7.46 -6.12
N ARG A 87 10.87 6.37 -6.31
CA ARG A 87 11.82 6.32 -7.44
C ARG A 87 11.09 6.31 -8.77
N SER A 88 10.04 5.53 -8.88
CA SER A 88 9.22 5.45 -10.08
C SER A 88 8.49 6.75 -10.36
N CYS A 89 8.09 7.49 -9.32
CA CYS A 89 7.52 8.83 -9.50
C CYS A 89 8.53 9.77 -10.17
N ILE A 90 9.80 9.76 -9.76
CA ILE A 90 10.83 10.60 -10.39
C ILE A 90 11.07 10.21 -11.85
N TYR A 91 11.40 8.93 -12.11
CA TYR A 91 11.70 8.46 -13.47
C TYR A 91 10.48 8.48 -14.37
N GLY A 92 9.32 8.03 -13.88
CA GLY A 92 8.07 7.97 -14.62
C GLY A 92 7.55 9.34 -15.04
N ARG A 93 7.56 10.32 -14.13
CA ARG A 93 7.16 11.72 -14.43
C ARG A 93 8.01 12.32 -15.55
N LEU A 94 9.33 12.22 -15.43
CA LEU A 94 10.27 12.76 -16.43
C LEU A 94 10.15 12.02 -17.77
N ALA A 95 10.20 10.69 -17.74
CA ALA A 95 10.13 9.87 -18.97
C ALA A 95 8.80 10.07 -19.71
N ALA A 96 7.67 10.16 -18.99
CA ALA A 96 6.36 10.39 -19.57
C ALA A 96 6.27 11.74 -20.30
N ARG A 97 6.79 12.81 -19.68
CA ARG A 97 6.82 14.14 -20.33
C ARG A 97 7.75 14.16 -21.55
N LEU A 98 8.93 13.56 -21.44
CA LEU A 98 9.86 13.43 -22.60
C LEU A 98 9.27 12.56 -23.72
N ALA A 99 8.44 11.59 -23.39
CA ALA A 99 7.73 10.76 -24.38
C ALA A 99 6.50 11.46 -25.01
N GLY A 100 6.04 12.58 -24.42
CA GLY A 100 4.84 13.29 -24.86
C GLY A 100 3.52 12.67 -24.38
N THR A 101 3.56 11.90 -23.30
CA THR A 101 2.36 11.26 -22.72
C THR A 101 1.35 12.34 -22.29
N PRO A 102 0.07 12.21 -22.68
CA PRO A 102 -0.95 13.20 -22.36
C PRO A 102 -1.18 13.40 -20.86
N VAL A 103 -1.29 12.31 -20.09
CA VAL A 103 -1.62 12.34 -18.66
C VAL A 103 -0.57 11.59 -17.85
N VAL A 104 -0.10 12.21 -16.77
CA VAL A 104 0.86 11.64 -15.81
C VAL A 104 0.28 11.71 -14.41
N VAL A 105 0.07 10.54 -13.80
CA VAL A 105 -0.45 10.38 -12.44
C VAL A 105 0.62 9.70 -11.58
N THR A 106 0.63 10.01 -10.30
CA THR A 106 1.48 9.31 -9.33
C THR A 106 0.67 8.90 -8.11
N THR A 107 1.02 7.78 -7.46
CA THR A 107 0.45 7.38 -6.17
C THR A 107 1.53 7.30 -5.11
N GLU A 108 1.28 7.95 -3.98
CA GLU A 108 2.13 7.91 -2.80
C GLU A 108 1.58 6.94 -1.77
N HIS A 109 2.32 5.83 -1.59
CA HIS A 109 1.98 4.77 -0.65
C HIS A 109 2.73 4.86 0.68
N SER A 110 3.91 5.49 0.72
CA SER A 110 4.91 5.31 1.80
C SER A 110 5.54 6.60 2.28
N ILE A 111 4.87 7.75 2.16
CA ILE A 111 5.38 9.01 2.70
C ILE A 111 5.12 9.08 4.21
N GLY A 112 6.14 8.74 5.01
CA GLY A 112 6.12 8.86 6.46
C GLY A 112 6.40 10.29 6.93
N GLU A 113 6.64 10.49 8.22
CA GLU A 113 7.00 11.81 8.77
C GLU A 113 8.48 12.15 8.57
N THR A 114 9.36 11.17 8.73
CA THR A 114 10.81 11.33 8.67
C THR A 114 11.46 10.52 7.55
N HIS A 115 10.76 9.56 6.98
CA HIS A 115 11.24 8.66 5.95
C HIS A 115 10.27 8.55 4.78
N LEU A 116 10.82 8.37 3.60
CA LEU A 116 10.13 8.04 2.38
C LEU A 116 10.72 6.73 1.86
N GLU A 117 9.95 5.65 1.87
CA GLU A 117 10.39 4.32 1.47
C GLU A 117 11.73 3.90 2.11
N ARG A 118 11.89 3.99 3.43
CA ARG A 118 13.13 3.69 4.19
C ARG A 118 14.27 4.70 3.99
N ARG A 119 14.09 5.76 3.22
CA ARG A 119 15.10 6.82 3.04
C ARG A 119 14.79 7.96 3.97
N LYS A 120 15.83 8.48 4.63
CA LYS A 120 15.69 9.73 5.38
C LYS A 120 15.26 10.86 4.43
N MET A 121 14.29 11.62 4.84
CA MET A 121 13.84 12.80 4.12
C MET A 121 14.89 13.91 4.25
N THR A 122 15.63 14.13 3.17
CA THR A 122 16.59 15.23 3.07
C THR A 122 16.04 16.35 2.19
N LEU A 123 16.60 17.56 2.31
CA LEU A 123 16.23 18.68 1.43
C LEU A 123 16.43 18.34 -0.05
N GLY A 124 17.47 17.56 -0.40
CA GLY A 124 17.71 17.11 -1.77
C GLY A 124 16.64 16.15 -2.29
N VAL A 125 16.20 15.18 -1.46
CA VAL A 125 15.11 14.25 -1.76
C VAL A 125 13.81 15.03 -2.01
N ARG A 126 13.51 16.00 -1.14
CA ARG A 126 12.33 16.86 -1.26
C ARG A 126 12.38 17.72 -2.51
N ALA A 127 13.52 18.38 -2.77
CA ALA A 127 13.69 19.25 -3.95
C ALA A 127 13.54 18.47 -5.26
N LEU A 128 14.13 17.26 -5.35
CA LEU A 128 13.99 16.38 -6.51
C LEU A 128 12.54 15.94 -6.71
N TYR A 129 11.84 15.56 -5.63
CA TYR A 129 10.45 15.18 -5.69
C TYR A 129 9.57 16.33 -6.21
N LEU A 130 9.69 17.53 -5.61
CA LEU A 130 8.89 18.70 -5.98
C LEU A 130 9.22 19.20 -7.39
N GLY A 131 10.51 19.19 -7.78
CA GLY A 131 10.93 19.56 -9.14
C GLY A 131 10.31 18.64 -10.20
N THR A 132 10.27 17.33 -9.94
CA THR A 132 9.64 16.38 -10.85
C THR A 132 8.11 16.37 -10.77
N ASP A 133 7.51 16.78 -9.63
CA ASP A 133 6.06 16.91 -9.49
C ASP A 133 5.44 17.91 -10.48
N LEU A 134 6.21 18.88 -10.96
CA LEU A 134 5.79 19.78 -12.04
C LEU A 134 5.40 19.00 -13.31
N CYS A 135 5.94 17.82 -13.50
CA CYS A 135 5.65 16.92 -14.62
C CYS A 135 4.41 16.05 -14.39
N SER A 136 3.79 16.03 -13.20
CA SER A 136 2.55 15.28 -12.95
C SER A 136 1.30 16.15 -13.13
N ASP A 137 0.19 15.53 -13.52
CA ASP A 137 -1.12 16.16 -13.61
C ASP A 137 -1.91 16.00 -12.31
N ALA A 138 -1.72 14.83 -11.62
CA ALA A 138 -2.31 14.56 -10.33
C ALA A 138 -1.40 13.63 -9.50
N THR A 139 -1.51 13.74 -8.18
CA THR A 139 -0.89 12.85 -7.21
C THR A 139 -1.97 12.25 -6.31
N ILE A 140 -2.10 10.94 -6.34
CA ILE A 140 -3.02 10.19 -5.47
C ILE A 140 -2.36 10.02 -4.10
N ALA A 141 -3.07 10.45 -3.07
CA ALA A 141 -2.75 10.19 -1.67
C ALA A 141 -3.66 9.06 -1.16
N VAL A 142 -3.07 8.01 -0.58
CA VAL A 142 -3.85 6.84 -0.11
C VAL A 142 -4.63 7.09 1.18
N SER A 143 -4.41 8.23 1.84
CA SER A 143 -5.15 8.65 3.02
C SER A 143 -5.12 10.17 3.20
N HIS A 144 -5.98 10.71 4.07
CA HIS A 144 -5.92 12.11 4.48
C HIS A 144 -4.56 12.46 5.12
N ALA A 145 -3.99 11.55 5.91
CA ALA A 145 -2.68 11.73 6.52
C ALA A 145 -1.58 11.89 5.48
N VAL A 146 -1.57 11.06 4.41
CA VAL A 146 -0.64 11.18 3.28
C VAL A 146 -0.86 12.49 2.53
N SER A 147 -2.11 12.89 2.28
CA SER A 147 -2.45 14.17 1.63
C SER A 147 -1.87 15.36 2.40
N GLN A 148 -2.06 15.40 3.71
CA GLN A 148 -1.52 16.47 4.58
C GLN A 148 0.01 16.49 4.57
N ARG A 149 0.67 15.33 4.55
CA ARG A 149 2.13 15.24 4.44
C ARG A 149 2.64 15.77 3.10
N LEU A 150 1.98 15.45 1.98
CA LEU A 150 2.29 15.97 0.65
C LEU A 150 2.15 17.50 0.59
N ILE A 151 1.08 18.07 1.17
CA ILE A 151 0.88 19.52 1.24
C ILE A 151 2.00 20.17 2.06
N ARG A 152 2.33 19.63 3.23
CA ARG A 152 3.45 20.13 4.05
C ARG A 152 4.80 20.02 3.32
N TRP A 153 4.95 19.08 2.41
CA TRP A 153 6.11 18.98 1.53
C TRP A 153 6.16 20.05 0.44
N GLY A 154 5.02 20.61 0.07
CA GLY A 154 4.91 21.66 -0.95
C GLY A 154 4.25 21.20 -2.24
N VAL A 155 3.66 20.01 -2.28
CA VAL A 155 2.81 19.58 -3.40
C VAL A 155 1.54 20.43 -3.40
N ALA A 156 1.17 20.97 -4.54
CA ALA A 156 0.00 21.83 -4.65
C ALA A 156 -1.30 21.05 -4.36
N ALA A 157 -2.09 21.49 -3.38
CA ALA A 157 -3.31 20.81 -2.94
C ALA A 157 -4.29 20.49 -4.10
N ARG A 158 -4.37 21.37 -5.13
CA ARG A 158 -5.20 21.15 -6.32
C ARG A 158 -4.80 19.95 -7.18
N LYS A 159 -3.60 19.40 -7.00
CA LYS A 159 -3.10 18.22 -7.69
C LYS A 159 -3.33 16.95 -6.89
N ILE A 160 -3.67 17.05 -5.61
CA ILE A 160 -3.80 15.91 -4.73
C ILE A 160 -5.23 15.39 -4.79
N GLU A 161 -5.37 14.12 -5.16
CA GLU A 161 -6.63 13.37 -5.11
C GLU A 161 -6.52 12.32 -4.00
N ILE A 162 -7.48 12.28 -3.08
CA ILE A 162 -7.47 11.26 -2.02
C ILE A 162 -8.25 10.05 -2.54
N ILE A 163 -7.51 9.00 -2.91
CA ILE A 163 -8.07 7.72 -3.32
C ILE A 163 -7.38 6.65 -2.47
N PRO A 164 -8.12 6.00 -1.56
CA PRO A 164 -7.54 5.02 -0.65
C PRO A 164 -7.06 3.76 -1.38
N ASN A 165 -6.31 2.91 -0.68
CA ASN A 165 -6.07 1.57 -1.14
C ASN A 165 -7.37 0.77 -1.13
N GLY A 166 -7.57 -0.08 -2.14
CA GLY A 166 -8.71 -0.98 -2.22
C GLY A 166 -8.42 -2.33 -1.59
N LEU A 167 -9.46 -3.01 -1.14
CA LEU A 167 -9.39 -4.34 -0.58
C LEU A 167 -10.33 -5.29 -1.33
N ASP A 168 -9.80 -6.41 -1.78
CA ASP A 168 -10.61 -7.51 -2.31
C ASP A 168 -11.10 -8.37 -1.14
N PHE A 169 -12.33 -8.13 -0.73
CA PHE A 169 -12.96 -8.81 0.40
C PHE A 169 -13.15 -10.30 0.18
N THR A 170 -13.18 -10.77 -1.06
CA THR A 170 -13.31 -12.21 -1.36
C THR A 170 -12.00 -12.94 -1.08
N ARG A 171 -10.87 -12.28 -1.33
CA ARG A 171 -9.53 -12.84 -1.12
C ARG A 171 -9.12 -12.93 0.35
N VAL A 172 -9.68 -12.08 1.21
CA VAL A 172 -9.36 -12.07 2.64
C VAL A 172 -10.46 -12.65 3.51
N ALA A 173 -11.49 -13.23 2.91
CA ALA A 173 -12.59 -13.86 3.62
C ALA A 173 -12.11 -14.98 4.55
N PHE A 174 -12.83 -15.16 5.66
CA PHE A 174 -12.57 -16.24 6.61
C PHE A 174 -12.79 -17.61 5.97
N ASP A 175 -11.86 -18.52 6.22
CA ASP A 175 -11.92 -19.92 5.78
C ASP A 175 -11.61 -20.85 6.97
N MET A 176 -12.61 -21.64 7.37
CA MET A 176 -12.47 -22.59 8.48
C MET A 176 -11.48 -23.71 8.16
N CYS A 177 -11.44 -24.20 6.91
CA CYS A 177 -10.49 -25.25 6.52
C CYS A 177 -9.05 -24.72 6.56
N ALA A 178 -8.84 -23.48 6.11
CA ALA A 178 -7.55 -22.82 6.23
C ALA A 178 -7.14 -22.59 7.70
N ARG A 179 -8.09 -22.20 8.57
CA ARG A 179 -7.83 -22.08 10.02
C ARG A 179 -7.28 -23.37 10.62
N ILE A 180 -7.93 -24.50 10.36
CA ILE A 180 -7.52 -25.80 10.88
C ILE A 180 -6.12 -26.13 10.35
N ARG A 181 -5.93 -26.05 9.05
CA ARG A 181 -4.64 -26.38 8.39
C ARG A 181 -3.48 -25.52 8.90
N ILE A 182 -3.65 -24.20 9.02
CA ILE A 182 -2.60 -23.31 9.50
C ILE A 182 -2.26 -23.60 10.96
N ARG A 183 -3.27 -23.87 11.79
CA ARG A 183 -3.00 -24.23 13.19
C ARG A 183 -2.25 -25.54 13.31
N GLU A 184 -2.58 -26.54 12.51
CA GLU A 184 -1.83 -27.81 12.44
C GLU A 184 -0.41 -27.58 11.95
N GLU A 185 -0.20 -26.81 10.87
CA GLU A 185 1.12 -26.48 10.29
C GLU A 185 2.07 -25.88 11.33
N PHE A 186 1.56 -25.01 12.19
CA PHE A 186 2.36 -24.30 13.19
C PHE A 186 2.25 -24.86 14.61
N GLY A 187 1.64 -26.02 14.80
CA GLY A 187 1.48 -26.64 16.13
C GLY A 187 0.65 -25.82 17.11
N LEU A 188 -0.27 -24.99 16.61
CA LEU A 188 -1.18 -24.20 17.43
C LEU A 188 -2.40 -25.04 17.79
N PRO A 189 -2.74 -25.21 19.10
CA PRO A 189 -3.93 -25.96 19.48
C PRO A 189 -5.21 -25.39 18.85
N GLN A 190 -6.13 -26.26 18.42
CA GLN A 190 -7.36 -25.81 17.73
C GLN A 190 -8.27 -24.97 18.63
N ASP A 191 -8.21 -25.19 19.93
CA ASP A 191 -8.97 -24.50 20.96
C ASP A 191 -8.21 -23.32 21.61
N ALA A 192 -6.90 -23.13 21.32
CA ALA A 192 -6.13 -22.00 21.83
C ALA A 192 -6.63 -20.66 21.25
N TYR A 193 -6.58 -19.62 22.08
CA TYR A 193 -6.76 -18.23 21.64
C TYR A 193 -5.46 -17.74 21.00
N VAL A 194 -5.49 -17.43 19.70
CA VAL A 194 -4.31 -17.03 18.94
C VAL A 194 -4.33 -15.54 18.66
N ILE A 195 -3.41 -14.83 19.28
CA ILE A 195 -3.10 -13.43 18.97
C ILE A 195 -2.18 -13.39 17.76
N GLY A 196 -2.40 -12.49 16.81
CA GLY A 196 -1.55 -12.38 15.63
C GLY A 196 -1.13 -10.97 15.27
N VAL A 197 0.08 -10.89 14.72
CA VAL A 197 0.60 -9.71 14.04
C VAL A 197 1.03 -10.09 12.63
N LEU A 198 0.85 -9.19 11.66
CA LEU A 198 1.18 -9.46 10.27
C LEU A 198 1.85 -8.26 9.63
N GLY A 199 2.99 -8.50 8.99
CA GLY A 199 3.72 -7.49 8.25
C GLY A 199 5.22 -7.72 8.26
N ARG A 200 5.94 -6.88 7.53
CA ARG A 200 7.40 -6.94 7.52
C ARG A 200 7.97 -6.69 8.93
N LEU A 201 8.95 -7.49 9.33
CA LEU A 201 9.64 -7.31 10.61
C LEU A 201 10.59 -6.11 10.53
N ASP A 202 10.03 -4.94 10.78
CA ASP A 202 10.67 -3.63 10.71
C ASP A 202 10.43 -2.90 12.04
N PRO A 203 11.41 -2.16 12.61
CA PRO A 203 11.26 -1.49 13.91
C PRO A 203 10.00 -0.63 14.04
N ILE A 204 9.56 -0.02 12.93
CA ILE A 204 8.37 0.85 12.91
C ILE A 204 7.07 0.10 13.23
N LYS A 205 7.05 -1.23 13.05
CA LYS A 205 5.90 -2.09 13.32
C LYS A 205 5.76 -2.47 14.78
N ARG A 206 6.78 -2.22 15.59
CA ARG A 206 6.79 -2.42 17.04
C ARG A 206 6.34 -3.82 17.49
N PHE A 207 6.75 -4.85 16.77
CA PHE A 207 6.47 -6.24 17.18
C PHE A 207 7.16 -6.59 18.50
N ASP A 208 8.26 -5.92 18.85
CA ASP A 208 8.89 -5.94 20.18
C ASP A 208 7.90 -5.58 21.28
N LEU A 209 7.12 -4.51 21.08
CA LEU A 209 6.11 -4.06 22.02
C LEU A 209 5.00 -5.09 22.19
N VAL A 210 4.57 -5.74 21.10
CA VAL A 210 3.53 -6.77 21.15
C VAL A 210 4.02 -8.00 21.94
N ILE A 211 5.25 -8.48 21.66
CA ILE A 211 5.84 -9.60 22.41
C ILE A 211 5.88 -9.29 23.92
N LYS A 212 6.43 -8.12 24.30
CA LYS A 212 6.51 -7.68 25.71
C LYS A 212 5.15 -7.52 26.38
N ALA A 213 4.16 -7.04 25.64
CA ALA A 213 2.82 -6.84 26.17
C ALA A 213 2.07 -8.17 26.35
N ALA A 214 2.18 -9.07 25.37
CA ALA A 214 1.50 -10.36 25.39
C ALA A 214 2.19 -11.38 26.32
N ALA A 215 3.52 -11.37 26.45
CA ALA A 215 4.28 -12.41 27.16
C ALA A 215 3.69 -12.85 28.50
N PRO A 216 3.32 -11.97 29.44
CA PRO A 216 2.74 -12.39 30.72
C PRO A 216 1.31 -12.94 30.62
N LEU A 217 0.70 -12.91 29.44
CA LEU A 217 -0.66 -13.38 29.16
C LEU A 217 -0.66 -14.70 28.36
N LEU A 218 0.51 -15.13 27.86
CA LEU A 218 0.65 -16.35 27.05
C LEU A 218 0.78 -17.58 27.95
N ASP A 219 0.13 -18.66 27.52
CA ASP A 219 0.20 -20.00 28.13
C ASP A 219 -0.19 -21.06 27.09
N ASP A 220 -0.47 -22.29 27.49
CA ASP A 220 -0.86 -23.36 26.59
C ASP A 220 -2.16 -23.09 25.82
N GLN A 221 -3.02 -22.24 26.31
CA GLN A 221 -4.29 -21.85 25.68
C GLN A 221 -4.22 -20.48 25.00
N HIS A 222 -3.15 -19.73 25.16
CA HIS A 222 -2.96 -18.39 24.62
C HIS A 222 -1.62 -18.30 23.88
N ARG A 223 -1.64 -18.12 22.56
CA ARG A 223 -0.48 -18.18 21.70
C ARG A 223 -0.29 -16.89 20.91
N LEU A 224 0.93 -16.56 20.55
CA LEU A 224 1.25 -15.44 19.67
C LEU A 224 1.80 -15.95 18.34
N LEU A 225 1.20 -15.55 17.23
CA LEU A 225 1.64 -15.86 15.87
C LEU A 225 2.15 -14.58 15.19
N ILE A 226 3.42 -14.58 14.80
CA ILE A 226 4.09 -13.47 14.10
C ILE A 226 4.28 -13.87 12.64
N VAL A 227 3.58 -13.18 11.74
CA VAL A 227 3.58 -13.47 10.30
C VAL A 227 4.36 -12.40 9.55
N GLY A 228 5.42 -12.81 8.89
CA GLY A 228 6.31 -11.95 8.13
C GLY A 228 7.79 -12.25 8.39
N ASP A 229 8.64 -11.57 7.63
CA ASP A 229 10.09 -11.64 7.79
C ASP A 229 10.72 -10.25 7.70
N GLY A 230 11.98 -10.11 8.14
CA GLY A 230 12.71 -8.85 8.10
C GLY A 230 13.97 -8.84 8.95
N GLN A 231 14.71 -7.74 8.88
CA GLN A 231 16.03 -7.61 9.46
C GLN A 231 16.07 -7.76 11.00
N ILE A 232 14.98 -7.43 11.69
CA ILE A 232 14.89 -7.48 13.16
C ILE A 232 14.37 -8.81 13.69
N ARG A 233 14.19 -9.83 12.84
CA ARG A 233 13.72 -11.14 13.28
C ARG A 233 14.57 -11.74 14.43
N PRO A 234 15.92 -11.74 14.36
CA PRO A 234 16.73 -12.25 15.46
C PRO A 234 16.54 -11.50 16.79
N ASP A 235 16.31 -10.17 16.70
CA ASP A 235 16.05 -9.35 17.90
C ASP A 235 14.70 -9.70 18.53
N LEU A 236 13.68 -9.98 17.72
CA LEU A 236 12.34 -10.38 18.20
C LEU A 236 12.35 -11.79 18.81
N GLU A 237 13.11 -12.73 18.22
CA GLU A 237 13.31 -14.07 18.76
C GLU A 237 14.05 -14.00 20.12
N ALA A 238 15.07 -13.14 20.24
CA ALA A 238 15.77 -12.88 21.49
C ALA A 238 14.85 -12.25 22.53
N GLU A 239 13.95 -11.36 22.14
CA GLU A 239 12.96 -10.75 23.04
C GLU A 239 11.99 -11.79 23.62
N ALA A 240 11.48 -12.71 22.78
CA ALA A 240 10.63 -13.81 23.22
C ALA A 240 11.36 -14.76 24.20
N ALA A 241 12.66 -15.01 23.94
CA ALA A 241 13.50 -15.84 24.82
C ALA A 241 13.74 -15.14 26.17
N GLN A 242 14.04 -13.84 26.18
CA GLN A 242 14.21 -13.05 27.41
C GLN A 242 12.93 -13.00 28.24
N ALA A 243 11.77 -12.96 27.58
CA ALA A 243 10.47 -13.00 28.25
C ALA A 243 10.06 -14.41 28.72
N GLY A 244 10.83 -15.47 28.37
CA GLY A 244 10.55 -16.85 28.76
C GLY A 244 9.36 -17.48 28.02
N VAL A 245 9.02 -16.97 26.83
CA VAL A 245 7.82 -17.40 26.06
C VAL A 245 8.16 -17.95 24.67
N THR A 246 9.39 -18.46 24.45
CA THR A 246 9.86 -18.97 23.16
C THR A 246 8.90 -20.01 22.57
N ASP A 247 8.41 -20.95 23.37
CA ASP A 247 7.53 -22.04 22.94
C ASP A 247 6.08 -21.59 22.74
N LEU A 248 5.75 -20.36 23.14
CA LEU A 248 4.41 -19.76 23.05
C LEU A 248 4.29 -18.73 21.90
N VAL A 249 5.43 -18.35 21.30
CA VAL A 249 5.52 -17.41 20.18
C VAL A 249 5.99 -18.13 18.93
N THR A 250 5.15 -18.13 17.90
CA THR A 250 5.46 -18.76 16.62
C THR A 250 5.82 -17.71 15.56
N PHE A 251 7.00 -17.83 14.95
CA PHE A 251 7.44 -17.02 13.82
C PHE A 251 7.19 -17.76 12.51
N ALA A 252 6.11 -17.39 11.79
CA ALA A 252 5.69 -18.07 10.56
C ALA A 252 6.54 -17.76 9.33
N GLY A 253 7.42 -16.74 9.38
CA GLY A 253 8.16 -16.26 8.22
C GLY A 253 7.29 -15.51 7.22
N GLU A 254 7.83 -15.24 6.03
CA GLU A 254 7.10 -14.58 4.94
C GLU A 254 6.05 -15.53 4.36
N ARG A 255 4.81 -15.03 4.26
CA ARG A 255 3.65 -15.83 3.78
C ARG A 255 2.91 -15.07 2.68
N HIS A 256 2.40 -15.82 1.70
CA HIS A 256 1.59 -15.29 0.60
C HIS A 256 0.10 -15.62 0.75
N ASP A 257 -0.24 -16.55 1.63
CA ASP A 257 -1.60 -16.98 1.96
C ASP A 257 -2.17 -16.19 3.17
N VAL A 258 -2.13 -14.85 3.06
CA VAL A 258 -2.52 -13.90 4.13
C VAL A 258 -3.90 -14.23 4.70
N ALA A 259 -4.88 -14.54 3.86
CA ALA A 259 -6.23 -14.90 4.32
C ALA A 259 -6.25 -16.15 5.20
N ALA A 260 -5.45 -17.16 4.86
CA ALA A 260 -5.32 -18.38 5.67
C ALA A 260 -4.67 -18.08 7.03
N MET A 261 -3.60 -17.27 7.01
CA MET A 261 -2.93 -16.84 8.25
C MET A 261 -3.90 -16.05 9.14
N LEU A 262 -4.62 -15.07 8.59
CA LEU A 262 -5.65 -14.30 9.32
C LEU A 262 -6.75 -15.24 9.84
N SER A 263 -7.21 -16.20 9.07
CA SER A 263 -8.25 -17.15 9.51
C SER A 263 -7.84 -17.95 10.74
N SER A 264 -6.53 -18.16 10.97
CA SER A 264 -6.01 -18.87 12.13
C SER A 264 -6.05 -18.08 13.45
N LEU A 265 -6.19 -16.74 13.38
CA LEU A 265 -6.14 -15.82 14.52
C LEU A 265 -7.50 -15.66 15.21
N ASP A 266 -7.49 -15.16 16.44
CA ASP A 266 -8.66 -14.75 17.20
C ASP A 266 -8.64 -13.23 17.53
N LEU A 267 -7.43 -12.64 17.61
CA LEU A 267 -7.21 -11.21 17.80
C LEU A 267 -6.06 -10.76 16.87
N PHE A 268 -6.23 -9.64 16.20
CA PHE A 268 -5.17 -9.01 15.40
C PHE A 268 -4.63 -7.77 16.11
N ILE A 269 -3.30 -7.59 16.11
CA ILE A 269 -2.66 -6.42 16.71
C ILE A 269 -1.77 -5.71 15.69
N ALA A 270 -1.92 -4.39 15.58
CA ALA A 270 -1.07 -3.50 14.81
C ALA A 270 -0.51 -2.37 15.69
N ALA A 271 0.68 -2.59 16.26
CA ALA A 271 1.32 -1.65 17.18
C ALA A 271 2.23 -0.62 16.51
N SER A 272 2.06 -0.38 15.22
CA SER A 272 2.92 0.50 14.42
C SER A 272 2.99 1.92 14.97
N ASP A 273 4.20 2.49 15.08
CA ASP A 273 4.40 3.90 15.45
C ASP A 273 3.89 4.84 14.33
N GLN A 274 4.00 4.42 13.09
CA GLN A 274 3.55 5.18 11.92
C GLN A 274 2.92 4.26 10.88
N GLU A 275 1.80 4.71 10.36
CA GLU A 275 1.13 4.10 9.20
C GLU A 275 0.76 5.17 8.16
N THR A 276 0.73 4.76 6.92
CA THR A 276 0.21 5.59 5.84
C THR A 276 -1.24 5.28 5.52
N PHE A 277 -1.67 4.05 5.81
CA PHE A 277 -3.02 3.57 5.56
C PHE A 277 -3.51 2.58 6.61
N GLY A 278 -2.81 1.45 6.81
CA GLY A 278 -3.19 0.40 7.75
C GLY A 278 -3.91 -0.78 7.09
N LEU A 279 -3.41 -1.21 5.92
CA LEU A 279 -4.04 -2.27 5.11
C LEU A 279 -4.23 -3.57 5.90
N SER A 280 -3.24 -4.00 6.69
CA SER A 280 -3.33 -5.25 7.48
C SER A 280 -4.44 -5.23 8.54
N VAL A 281 -4.77 -4.05 9.09
CA VAL A 281 -5.91 -3.89 10.00
C VAL A 281 -7.22 -4.08 9.24
N LEU A 282 -7.33 -3.49 8.04
CA LEU A 282 -8.51 -3.68 7.19
C LEU A 282 -8.68 -5.13 6.74
N GLU A 283 -7.57 -5.81 6.40
CA GLU A 283 -7.58 -7.23 6.04
C GLU A 283 -8.06 -8.10 7.21
N ALA A 284 -7.61 -7.82 8.43
CA ALA A 284 -8.07 -8.52 9.63
C ALA A 284 -9.57 -8.30 9.87
N LEU A 285 -10.04 -7.07 9.78
CA LEU A 285 -11.46 -6.73 9.94
C LEU A 285 -12.33 -7.32 8.82
N ALA A 286 -11.82 -7.38 7.59
CA ALA A 286 -12.50 -8.04 6.48
C ALA A 286 -12.58 -9.56 6.64
N ASN A 287 -11.58 -10.19 7.29
CA ASN A 287 -11.61 -11.59 7.71
C ASN A 287 -12.55 -11.82 8.94
N GLY A 288 -13.03 -10.73 9.55
CA GLY A 288 -13.92 -10.77 10.71
C GLY A 288 -13.20 -10.90 12.06
N ILE A 289 -11.88 -10.65 12.11
CA ILE A 289 -11.11 -10.67 13.37
C ILE A 289 -11.21 -9.29 14.05
N PRO A 290 -11.43 -9.23 15.37
CA PRO A 290 -11.27 -7.98 16.10
C PRO A 290 -9.81 -7.52 16.04
N ALA A 291 -9.60 -6.19 16.01
CA ALA A 291 -8.27 -5.60 15.88
C ALA A 291 -7.99 -4.55 16.96
N LEU A 292 -6.79 -4.64 17.55
CA LEU A 292 -6.19 -3.56 18.36
C LEU A 292 -5.13 -2.86 17.51
N TYR A 293 -5.17 -1.53 17.49
CA TYR A 293 -4.21 -0.77 16.69
C TYR A 293 -3.76 0.52 17.40
N THR A 294 -2.52 0.93 17.19
CA THR A 294 -2.02 2.22 17.66
C THR A 294 -2.28 3.33 16.64
N THR A 295 -2.07 3.04 15.38
CA THR A 295 -2.26 3.98 14.25
C THR A 295 -2.83 3.25 13.05
N CYS A 296 -3.98 3.72 12.54
CA CYS A 296 -4.61 3.20 11.32
C CYS A 296 -5.41 4.30 10.61
N PRO A 297 -4.80 5.10 9.72
CA PRO A 297 -5.50 6.19 9.02
C PRO A 297 -6.72 5.75 8.20
N ALA A 298 -6.78 4.46 7.82
CA ALA A 298 -7.96 3.93 7.13
C ALA A 298 -9.19 3.81 8.04
N LEU A 299 -9.02 3.86 9.35
CA LEU A 299 -10.14 3.82 10.31
C LEU A 299 -10.55 5.21 10.80
N ASP A 300 -9.89 6.28 10.33
CA ASP A 300 -10.26 7.64 10.71
C ASP A 300 -11.72 7.92 10.28
N GLY A 301 -12.59 8.19 11.22
CA GLY A 301 -14.01 8.44 10.99
C GLY A 301 -14.89 7.20 10.78
N ILE A 302 -14.36 6.00 10.95
CA ILE A 302 -15.13 4.75 10.95
C ILE A 302 -15.35 4.28 12.39
N GLU A 303 -16.60 4.30 12.80
CA GLU A 303 -17.01 3.77 14.11
C GLU A 303 -17.31 2.27 13.99
N THR A 304 -16.68 1.47 14.83
CA THR A 304 -16.91 0.02 14.91
C THR A 304 -16.48 -0.51 16.28
N ASP A 305 -17.18 -1.51 16.79
CA ASP A 305 -16.80 -2.26 17.98
C ASP A 305 -15.78 -3.37 17.68
N ARG A 306 -15.44 -3.57 16.40
CA ARG A 306 -14.51 -4.62 15.94
C ARG A 306 -13.05 -4.13 15.92
N ALA A 307 -12.81 -2.84 16.00
CA ALA A 307 -11.48 -2.26 16.06
C ALA A 307 -11.39 -1.22 17.16
N ARG A 308 -10.29 -1.25 17.92
CA ARG A 308 -10.04 -0.30 19.01
C ARG A 308 -8.66 0.31 18.86
N GLN A 309 -8.60 1.63 18.90
CA GLN A 309 -7.33 2.34 19.01
C GLN A 309 -6.84 2.26 20.47
N VAL A 310 -5.58 1.86 20.62
CA VAL A 310 -4.96 1.62 21.93
C VAL A 310 -3.71 2.46 22.12
N PRO A 311 -3.33 2.78 23.38
CA PRO A 311 -2.07 3.48 23.64
C PRO A 311 -0.87 2.64 23.18
N GLY A 312 0.09 3.26 22.46
CA GLY A 312 1.36 2.64 22.05
C GLY A 312 2.35 2.45 23.21
N THR A 313 1.87 2.15 24.41
CA THR A 313 2.67 1.89 25.60
C THR A 313 2.53 0.44 26.04
N LEU A 314 3.56 -0.09 26.71
CA LEU A 314 3.58 -1.48 27.17
C LEU A 314 2.36 -1.83 28.04
N ASN A 315 2.07 -0.99 29.04
CA ASN A 315 0.97 -1.25 29.97
C ASN A 315 -0.40 -1.07 29.30
N GLY A 316 -0.56 -0.03 28.45
CA GLY A 316 -1.81 0.21 27.75
C GLY A 316 -2.13 -0.94 26.78
N LEU A 317 -1.16 -1.37 25.97
CA LEU A 317 -1.36 -2.48 25.05
C LEU A 317 -1.66 -3.79 25.78
N ARG A 318 -0.94 -4.08 26.90
CA ARG A 318 -1.17 -5.28 27.73
C ARG A 318 -2.59 -5.30 28.30
N GLN A 319 -3.07 -4.17 28.83
CA GLN A 319 -4.41 -4.08 29.40
C GLN A 319 -5.49 -4.37 28.36
N GLU A 320 -5.34 -3.82 27.15
CA GLU A 320 -6.31 -4.03 26.08
C GLU A 320 -6.27 -5.46 25.52
N ILE A 321 -5.09 -6.07 25.42
CA ILE A 321 -4.96 -7.50 25.07
C ILE A 321 -5.67 -8.36 26.10
N ALA A 322 -5.41 -8.12 27.40
CA ALA A 322 -6.03 -8.89 28.48
C ALA A 322 -7.57 -8.73 28.48
N ALA A 323 -8.08 -7.53 28.21
CA ALA A 323 -9.51 -7.27 28.13
C ALA A 323 -10.18 -8.02 26.96
N GLU A 324 -9.56 -8.04 25.77
CA GLU A 324 -10.08 -8.81 24.62
C GLU A 324 -10.03 -10.33 24.88
N MET A 325 -8.95 -10.83 25.46
CA MET A 325 -8.83 -12.25 25.85
C MET A 325 -9.90 -12.68 26.88
N ALA A 326 -10.14 -11.84 27.90
CA ALA A 326 -11.17 -12.11 28.92
C ALA A 326 -12.59 -12.17 28.32
N GLY A 327 -12.85 -11.45 27.23
CA GLY A 327 -14.11 -11.52 26.47
C GLY A 327 -14.26 -12.80 25.64
N GLY A 328 -13.21 -13.58 25.50
CA GLY A 328 -13.20 -14.81 24.70
C GLY A 328 -13.25 -14.56 23.19
N ARG A 329 -13.47 -15.64 22.43
CA ARG A 329 -13.56 -15.56 20.98
C ARG A 329 -14.82 -14.84 20.54
N ARG A 330 -14.66 -13.83 19.71
CA ARG A 330 -15.78 -13.12 19.09
C ARG A 330 -16.22 -13.81 17.79
N PRO A 331 -17.52 -13.79 17.44
CA PRO A 331 -17.99 -14.25 16.13
C PRO A 331 -17.26 -13.53 14.98
N ARG A 332 -17.11 -14.22 13.86
CA ARG A 332 -16.50 -13.65 12.65
C ARG A 332 -17.52 -12.77 11.93
N GLU A 333 -17.34 -11.47 12.05
CA GLU A 333 -18.23 -10.48 11.46
C GLU A 333 -17.40 -9.39 10.77
N GLY A 334 -17.73 -9.14 9.51
CA GLY A 334 -17.10 -8.04 8.77
C GLY A 334 -17.69 -6.69 9.16
N VAL A 335 -16.99 -5.61 8.86
CA VAL A 335 -17.43 -4.24 9.09
C VAL A 335 -17.98 -3.66 7.78
N PRO A 336 -19.31 -3.45 7.64
CA PRO A 336 -19.93 -3.02 6.38
C PRO A 336 -19.36 -1.71 5.83
N ALA A 337 -19.11 -0.71 6.70
CA ALA A 337 -18.55 0.59 6.30
C ALA A 337 -17.16 0.46 5.63
N ILE A 338 -16.34 -0.51 6.07
CA ILE A 338 -15.03 -0.79 5.46
C ILE A 338 -15.23 -1.35 4.05
N ARG A 339 -16.18 -2.27 3.86
CA ARG A 339 -16.48 -2.84 2.54
C ARG A 339 -16.98 -1.78 1.56
N GLU A 340 -17.86 -0.91 2.00
CA GLU A 340 -18.40 0.17 1.18
C GLU A 340 -17.32 1.16 0.77
N GLN A 341 -16.45 1.56 1.69
CA GLN A 341 -15.46 2.60 1.46
C GLN A 341 -14.22 2.09 0.71
N TYR A 342 -13.81 0.84 0.94
CA TYR A 342 -12.53 0.29 0.48
C TYR A 342 -12.64 -0.89 -0.48
N GLY A 343 -13.84 -1.22 -0.99
CA GLY A 343 -14.00 -2.26 -2.02
C GLY A 343 -13.15 -1.96 -3.25
N ILE A 344 -12.35 -2.93 -3.69
CA ILE A 344 -11.37 -2.74 -4.76
C ILE A 344 -11.99 -2.24 -6.06
N GLU A 345 -13.20 -2.71 -6.40
CA GLU A 345 -13.93 -2.29 -7.61
C GLU A 345 -14.29 -0.80 -7.55
N ALA A 346 -14.75 -0.33 -6.37
CA ALA A 346 -15.10 1.09 -6.18
C ALA A 346 -13.87 1.98 -6.21
N VAL A 347 -12.79 1.55 -5.57
CA VAL A 347 -11.51 2.26 -5.56
C VAL A 347 -10.91 2.33 -6.95
N THR A 348 -10.86 1.22 -7.69
CA THR A 348 -10.33 1.17 -9.06
C THR A 348 -11.14 2.06 -9.99
N ARG A 349 -12.47 2.06 -9.86
CA ARG A 349 -13.35 2.97 -10.62
C ARG A 349 -13.00 4.43 -10.39
N ARG A 350 -12.70 4.85 -9.16
CA ARG A 350 -12.26 6.23 -8.86
C ARG A 350 -10.94 6.59 -9.53
N ILE A 351 -10.00 5.63 -9.64
CA ILE A 351 -8.74 5.80 -10.36
C ILE A 351 -9.01 5.96 -11.86
N ASP A 352 -9.83 5.10 -12.43
CA ASP A 352 -10.19 5.14 -13.86
C ASP A 352 -10.90 6.45 -14.22
N ASP A 353 -11.83 6.91 -13.38
CA ASP A 353 -12.53 8.18 -13.54
C ASP A 353 -11.56 9.37 -13.45
N LEU A 354 -10.53 9.31 -12.62
CA LEU A 354 -9.47 10.32 -12.58
C LEU A 354 -8.73 10.40 -13.91
N TYR A 355 -8.34 9.27 -14.49
CA TYR A 355 -7.68 9.25 -15.79
C TYR A 355 -8.54 9.90 -16.88
N GLU A 356 -9.82 9.56 -16.93
CA GLU A 356 -10.77 10.10 -17.91
C GLU A 356 -10.98 11.62 -17.75
N ARG A 357 -11.15 12.10 -16.51
CA ARG A 357 -11.26 13.53 -16.21
C ARG A 357 -10.03 14.31 -16.66
N LEU A 358 -8.82 13.77 -16.41
CA LEU A 358 -7.58 14.41 -16.82
C LEU A 358 -7.40 14.41 -18.33
N MET A 359 -7.75 13.33 -19.02
CA MET A 359 -7.74 13.28 -20.49
C MET A 359 -8.70 14.28 -21.13
N ALA A 360 -9.92 14.37 -20.62
CA ALA A 360 -10.92 15.34 -21.12
C ALA A 360 -10.44 16.79 -20.93
N ARG A 361 -9.80 17.13 -19.81
CA ARG A 361 -9.18 18.45 -19.59
C ARG A 361 -8.12 18.77 -20.65
N ARG A 362 -7.25 17.82 -20.95
CA ARG A 362 -6.18 17.98 -21.96
C ARG A 362 -6.74 18.19 -23.37
N SER A 363 -7.78 17.46 -23.75
CA SER A 363 -8.42 17.61 -25.06
C SER A 363 -9.02 19.00 -25.25
N ARG A 364 -9.70 19.53 -24.22
CA ARG A 364 -10.27 20.90 -24.22
C ARG A 364 -9.20 21.98 -24.36
N THR A 365 -8.08 21.85 -23.63
CA THR A 365 -6.97 22.81 -23.72
C THR A 365 -6.33 22.84 -25.11
N ARG A 366 -6.26 21.70 -25.81
CA ARG A 366 -5.75 21.63 -27.20
C ARG A 366 -6.69 22.28 -28.21
N GLN A 367 -8.01 22.21 -28.01
CA GLN A 367 -9.01 22.80 -28.90
C GLN A 367 -9.14 24.33 -28.74
N HIS A 368 -8.82 24.86 -27.54
CA HIS A 368 -8.89 26.29 -27.25
C HIS A 368 -7.50 26.96 -27.15
N GLY A 369 -6.48 26.38 -27.79
CA GLY A 369 -5.19 27.03 -27.98
C GLY A 369 -5.36 28.35 -28.77
N PRO A 370 -4.48 29.37 -28.60
CA PRO A 370 -4.70 30.71 -29.11
C PRO A 370 -4.95 30.68 -30.62
N GLN A 371 -6.16 31.08 -31.04
CA GLN A 371 -6.42 31.46 -32.42
C GLN A 371 -5.36 32.53 -32.76
N GLN A 372 -4.41 32.22 -33.60
CA GLN A 372 -3.53 33.20 -34.18
C GLN A 372 -4.43 34.22 -34.91
N ASN A 373 -4.51 35.44 -34.36
CA ASN A 373 -4.98 36.61 -35.09
C ASN A 373 -4.15 36.73 -36.38
N ARG A 374 -4.67 36.23 -37.49
CA ARG A 374 -4.15 36.60 -38.78
C ARG A 374 -4.44 38.11 -38.94
N PRO A 375 -3.42 38.96 -39.13
CA PRO A 375 -3.70 40.33 -39.47
C PRO A 375 -4.44 40.34 -40.81
N SER A 376 -5.64 40.92 -40.81
CA SER A 376 -6.37 41.23 -42.03
C SER A 376 -5.49 42.11 -42.90
N ALA A 377 -5.12 41.61 -44.08
CA ALA A 377 -4.50 42.41 -45.09
C ALA A 377 -5.47 43.53 -45.51
N ILE A 378 -5.17 44.72 -45.04
CA ILE A 378 -5.85 45.94 -45.52
C ILE A 378 -5.41 46.12 -46.96
N GLY A 379 -6.32 45.90 -47.88
CA GLY A 379 -6.19 46.28 -49.28
C GLY A 379 -6.14 47.80 -49.37
N GLY A 380 -4.98 48.31 -49.79
CA GLY A 380 -4.82 49.69 -50.20
C GLY A 380 -4.94 49.77 -51.70
N ASN A 381 -6.06 50.32 -52.17
CA ASN A 381 -6.25 50.82 -53.48
C ASN A 381 -5.49 52.15 -53.65
N ARG A 382 -4.51 52.22 -54.50
CA ARG A 382 -4.31 53.26 -55.54
C ARG A 382 -3.01 52.98 -56.32
#